data_ab16af778d0b2c111865a9a2ac3964a5
#
_entry.id   ab16af778d0b2c111865a9a2ac3964a5
#
_cell.length_a   1.000
_cell.length_b   1.000
_cell.length_c   1.000
_cell.angle_alpha   90.00
_cell.angle_beta   90.00
_cell.angle_gamma   90.00
#
_symmetry.space_group_name_H-M   'P 1'
#
loop_
_entity.id
_entity.type
_entity.pdbx_description
1 polymer ?
#
loop_
_entity_poly.entity_id
_entity_poly.type
_entity_poly.pdbx_seq_one_letter_code
_entity_poly.pdbx_strand_id
1 'polypeptide(L)'
;MKFLYRRLILPAVVFLFICQTVAMAAGTMTLSGVRFGPGSDRDRIVLDLDQIPEYSVRTENDGRRIVLEFPSLQDRAVKPAISSDTITQVSWQKTANGLQMIIDLKSKTAYKVDQLQNPARVFIDISKESESFEKDEPAPGLVRTKYIRRDGRGMLTAWLLDVDLHSYDLRLALGNESIAAGRQRLSGISDDYRAMAAINANYFNLNGELIGLARMEGQTVGTVYYIRTTLGIMPDGSLRIVPAGYSGQVTINGVTVPVAGVDVERGENNLTLYNKFYGSSTQTNEYGQEYTVRNGRVV
;
A
#
# COMPACT_ATOMS: atom_id res chain seq x y z
N MET A 1 -27.29 66.31 63.09
CA MET A 1 -27.95 65.08 62.68
C MET A 1 -26.85 64.05 62.52
N LYS A 2 -26.68 63.15 63.51
CA LYS A 2 -25.64 62.14 63.58
C LYS A 2 -26.27 60.79 63.15
N PHE A 3 -25.83 60.21 62.06
CA PHE A 3 -26.21 58.85 61.66
C PHE A 3 -25.18 57.81 62.19
N LEU A 4 -25.66 56.95 63.07
CA LEU A 4 -24.91 55.80 63.61
C LEU A 4 -24.95 54.66 62.63
N TYR A 5 -23.81 54.22 62.09
CA TYR A 5 -23.70 52.96 61.33
C TYR A 5 -23.40 51.81 62.30
N ARG A 6 -24.36 50.92 62.40
CA ARG A 6 -24.26 49.69 63.17
C ARG A 6 -23.61 48.64 62.25
N ARG A 7 -22.39 48.22 62.53
CA ARG A 7 -21.71 47.13 61.81
C ARG A 7 -22.27 45.78 62.27
N LEU A 8 -22.92 45.03 61.36
CA LEU A 8 -23.25 43.63 61.56
C LEU A 8 -21.99 42.82 61.24
N ILE A 9 -21.49 42.07 62.22
CA ILE A 9 -20.44 41.08 62.05
C ILE A 9 -21.16 39.77 61.76
N LEU A 10 -21.03 39.27 60.53
CA LEU A 10 -21.49 37.96 60.11
C LEU A 10 -20.38 36.95 60.40
N PRO A 11 -20.61 35.82 61.13
CA PRO A 11 -19.60 34.80 61.32
C PRO A 11 -19.47 33.99 60.03
N ALA A 12 -18.26 34.01 59.42
CA ALA A 12 -17.91 33.15 58.31
C ALA A 12 -17.76 31.68 58.83
N VAL A 13 -18.70 30.86 58.51
CA VAL A 13 -18.58 29.41 58.70
C VAL A 13 -17.70 28.86 57.59
N VAL A 14 -16.44 28.53 57.93
CA VAL A 14 -15.53 27.84 57.05
C VAL A 14 -15.91 26.36 57.03
N PHE A 15 -16.54 25.89 55.94
CA PHE A 15 -16.76 24.49 55.67
C PHE A 15 -15.46 23.87 55.19
N LEU A 16 -14.76 23.17 56.06
CA LEU A 16 -13.59 22.39 55.67
C LEU A 16 -14.08 21.11 54.97
N PHE A 17 -14.08 21.12 53.63
CA PHE A 17 -14.30 19.89 52.86
C PHE A 17 -13.03 19.03 52.97
N ILE A 18 -13.05 18.04 53.87
CA ILE A 18 -12.05 16.97 53.87
C ILE A 18 -12.37 16.07 52.66
N CYS A 19 -11.68 16.33 51.54
CA CYS A 19 -11.67 15.40 50.43
C CYS A 19 -10.91 14.14 50.88
N GLN A 20 -11.63 13.15 51.37
CA GLN A 20 -11.06 11.81 51.56
C GLN A 20 -10.80 11.24 50.17
N THR A 21 -9.57 11.35 49.68
CA THR A 21 -9.10 10.53 48.57
C THR A 21 -9.11 9.08 49.04
N VAL A 22 -10.15 8.34 48.67
CA VAL A 22 -10.13 6.89 48.78
C VAL A 22 -9.04 6.45 47.82
N ALA A 23 -7.84 6.24 48.33
CA ALA A 23 -6.81 5.50 47.61
C ALA A 23 -7.38 4.09 47.43
N MET A 24 -8.01 3.83 46.28
CA MET A 24 -8.25 2.47 45.88
C MET A 24 -6.87 1.80 45.82
N ALA A 25 -6.62 0.88 46.75
CA ALA A 25 -5.48 -0.01 46.63
C ALA A 25 -5.63 -0.72 45.29
N ALA A 26 -4.84 -0.32 44.31
CA ALA A 26 -4.76 -1.02 43.06
C ALA A 26 -4.37 -2.46 43.39
N GLY A 27 -5.31 -3.39 43.22
CA GLY A 27 -5.06 -4.80 43.44
C GLY A 27 -3.81 -5.20 42.65
N THR A 28 -2.85 -5.85 43.28
CA THR A 28 -1.62 -6.28 42.61
C THR A 28 -1.99 -7.34 41.59
N MET A 29 -1.91 -6.97 40.31
CA MET A 29 -2.13 -7.87 39.18
C MET A 29 -1.01 -8.89 39.07
N THR A 30 -1.33 -10.11 38.69
CA THR A 30 -0.38 -11.22 38.69
C THR A 30 -0.23 -11.84 37.31
N LEU A 31 1.03 -11.98 36.87
CA LEU A 31 1.40 -12.85 35.77
C LEU A 31 1.50 -14.30 36.30
N SER A 32 0.56 -15.13 35.90
CA SER A 32 0.43 -16.53 36.38
C SER A 32 1.10 -17.54 35.44
N GLY A 33 1.23 -17.23 34.18
CA GLY A 33 1.87 -18.11 33.19
C GLY A 33 2.42 -17.37 32.02
N VAL A 34 3.44 -17.96 31.38
CA VAL A 34 3.98 -17.53 30.07
C VAL A 34 4.01 -18.74 29.17
N ARG A 35 3.49 -18.61 27.97
CA ARG A 35 3.51 -19.67 26.97
C ARG A 35 4.17 -19.17 25.70
N PHE A 36 4.87 -20.07 25.02
CA PHE A 36 5.48 -19.81 23.71
C PHE A 36 4.93 -20.82 22.70
N GLY A 37 4.49 -20.33 21.55
CA GLY A 37 4.02 -21.12 20.43
C GLY A 37 4.75 -20.71 19.15
N PRO A 38 5.69 -21.56 18.65
CA PRO A 38 6.27 -21.33 17.34
C PRO A 38 5.25 -21.68 16.26
N GLY A 39 5.09 -20.78 15.29
CA GLY A 39 4.25 -20.99 14.11
C GLY A 39 5.07 -20.89 12.83
N SER A 40 4.46 -21.18 11.69
CA SER A 40 5.10 -21.07 10.37
C SER A 40 5.26 -19.62 9.90
N ASP A 41 4.34 -18.73 10.29
CA ASP A 41 4.27 -17.34 9.88
C ASP A 41 4.58 -16.33 11.00
N ARG A 42 4.54 -16.79 12.24
CA ARG A 42 4.81 -15.98 13.44
C ARG A 42 5.15 -16.83 14.63
N ASP A 43 5.87 -16.26 15.55
CA ASP A 43 6.00 -16.76 16.90
C ASP A 43 5.05 -16.00 17.83
N ARG A 44 4.38 -16.72 18.73
CA ARG A 44 3.46 -16.13 19.70
C ARG A 44 3.93 -16.34 21.13
N ILE A 45 4.03 -15.26 21.88
CA ILE A 45 4.22 -15.30 23.33
C ILE A 45 2.90 -14.89 23.96
N VAL A 46 2.41 -15.68 24.91
CA VAL A 46 1.16 -15.41 25.63
C VAL A 46 1.48 -15.25 27.12
N LEU A 47 1.00 -14.17 27.69
CA LEU A 47 1.05 -13.86 29.11
C LEU A 47 -0.32 -14.17 29.71
N ASP A 48 -0.42 -15.18 30.58
CA ASP A 48 -1.65 -15.51 31.31
C ASP A 48 -1.70 -14.68 32.59
N LEU A 49 -2.79 -13.97 32.77
CA LEU A 49 -2.96 -12.93 33.80
C LEU A 49 -4.22 -13.18 34.59
N ASP A 50 -4.29 -12.69 35.81
CA ASP A 50 -5.54 -12.66 36.61
C ASP A 50 -6.51 -11.58 36.08
N GLN A 51 -5.97 -10.45 35.62
CA GLN A 51 -6.69 -9.39 34.90
C GLN A 51 -5.73 -8.65 33.95
N ILE A 52 -6.29 -7.94 32.97
CA ILE A 52 -5.48 -7.18 32.02
C ILE A 52 -4.91 -5.94 32.72
N PRO A 53 -3.56 -5.82 32.85
CA PRO A 53 -2.92 -4.62 33.38
C PRO A 53 -2.86 -3.52 32.34
N GLU A 54 -2.64 -2.30 32.79
CA GLU A 54 -2.09 -1.29 31.89
C GLU A 54 -0.69 -1.71 31.46
N TYR A 55 -0.38 -1.48 30.19
CA TYR A 55 0.96 -1.73 29.65
C TYR A 55 1.33 -0.74 28.56
N SER A 56 2.61 -0.51 28.39
CA SER A 56 3.17 0.23 27.29
C SER A 56 4.09 -0.65 26.47
N VAL A 57 4.21 -0.32 25.18
CA VAL A 57 5.08 -1.02 24.24
C VAL A 57 5.95 -0.01 23.53
N ARG A 58 7.25 -0.25 23.51
CA ARG A 58 8.21 0.53 22.71
C ARG A 58 9.20 -0.36 22.00
N THR A 59 9.86 0.17 20.99
CA THR A 59 10.98 -0.49 20.30
C THR A 59 12.29 0.26 20.53
N GLU A 60 13.37 -0.49 20.59
CA GLU A 60 14.75 -0.02 20.74
C GLU A 60 15.64 -0.71 19.68
N ASN A 61 16.90 -0.30 19.58
CA ASN A 61 17.90 -0.91 18.70
C ASN A 61 17.43 -1.03 17.23
N ASP A 62 16.93 0.08 16.67
CA ASP A 62 16.41 0.13 15.30
C ASP A 62 15.28 -0.90 15.02
N GLY A 63 14.46 -1.19 16.05
CA GLY A 63 13.35 -2.13 15.94
C GLY A 63 13.72 -3.59 16.13
N ARG A 64 14.96 -3.89 16.58
CA ARG A 64 15.40 -5.25 16.94
C ARG A 64 15.21 -5.59 18.42
N ARG A 65 14.60 -4.69 19.20
CA ARG A 65 14.20 -4.94 20.58
C ARG A 65 12.81 -4.41 20.81
N ILE A 66 11.94 -5.24 21.37
CA ILE A 66 10.59 -4.88 21.80
C ILE A 66 10.59 -4.90 23.32
N VAL A 67 10.13 -3.82 23.93
CA VAL A 67 10.05 -3.68 25.38
C VAL A 67 8.58 -3.46 25.77
N LEU A 68 8.06 -4.34 26.60
CA LEU A 68 6.75 -4.18 27.25
C LEU A 68 6.96 -3.83 28.71
N GLU A 69 6.30 -2.79 29.18
CA GLU A 69 6.30 -2.38 30.59
C GLU A 69 4.91 -2.55 31.18
N PHE A 70 4.87 -3.21 32.32
CA PHE A 70 3.66 -3.52 33.07
C PHE A 70 3.74 -2.91 34.47
N PRO A 71 3.22 -1.68 34.67
CA PRO A 71 3.14 -1.10 35.99
C PRO A 71 2.28 -1.99 36.92
N SER A 72 2.74 -2.16 38.17
CA SER A 72 2.02 -2.91 39.21
C SER A 72 1.82 -4.42 38.92
N LEU A 73 2.51 -5.03 37.96
CA LEU A 73 2.43 -6.46 37.67
C LEU A 73 3.41 -7.25 38.53
N GLN A 74 2.91 -8.24 39.28
CA GLN A 74 3.74 -9.20 40.02
C GLN A 74 4.01 -10.44 39.15
N ASP A 75 5.25 -10.88 39.15
CA ASP A 75 5.68 -12.06 38.40
C ASP A 75 5.67 -13.31 39.30
N ARG A 76 4.80 -14.26 38.94
CA ARG A 76 4.72 -15.60 39.56
C ARG A 76 4.86 -16.72 38.52
N ALA A 77 5.04 -16.36 37.26
CA ALA A 77 5.05 -17.32 36.18
C ALA A 77 6.39 -18.03 36.00
N VAL A 78 6.33 -19.30 35.71
CA VAL A 78 7.46 -20.04 35.14
C VAL A 78 7.63 -19.60 33.69
N LYS A 79 8.86 -19.34 33.29
CA LYS A 79 9.19 -18.92 31.93
C LYS A 79 9.54 -20.12 31.06
N PRO A 80 8.92 -20.32 29.91
CA PRO A 80 9.28 -21.40 29.00
C PRO A 80 10.62 -21.11 28.33
N ALA A 81 11.32 -22.16 27.92
CA ALA A 81 12.40 -22.03 26.97
C ALA A 81 11.81 -21.54 25.62
N ILE A 82 12.46 -20.56 25.02
CA ILE A 82 12.06 -20.01 23.72
C ILE A 82 13.07 -20.49 22.68
N SER A 83 12.60 -21.31 21.75
CA SER A 83 13.35 -21.73 20.57
C SER A 83 12.71 -21.13 19.34
N SER A 84 13.38 -20.19 18.72
CA SER A 84 12.85 -19.38 17.60
C SER A 84 13.94 -19.04 16.59
N ASP A 85 13.53 -18.96 15.32
CA ASP A 85 14.38 -18.43 14.26
C ASP A 85 14.39 -16.90 14.21
N THR A 86 13.44 -16.25 14.87
CA THR A 86 13.24 -14.80 14.85
C THR A 86 13.66 -14.15 16.16
N ILE A 87 13.34 -14.79 17.31
CA ILE A 87 13.63 -14.27 18.64
C ILE A 87 15.01 -14.78 19.08
N THR A 88 15.89 -13.88 19.46
CA THR A 88 17.20 -14.22 20.00
C THR A 88 17.15 -14.50 21.49
N GLN A 89 16.38 -13.68 22.23
CA GLN A 89 16.25 -13.78 23.68
C GLN A 89 14.96 -13.13 24.17
N VAL A 90 14.41 -13.67 25.23
CA VAL A 90 13.37 -13.01 26.05
C VAL A 90 13.89 -12.91 27.46
N SER A 91 13.95 -11.71 28.01
CA SER A 91 14.37 -11.43 29.36
C SER A 91 13.32 -10.65 30.13
N TRP A 92 13.39 -10.77 31.47
CA TRP A 92 12.45 -10.20 32.38
C TRP A 92 13.18 -9.41 33.46
N GLN A 93 12.74 -8.18 33.70
CA GLN A 93 13.36 -7.30 34.70
C GLN A 93 12.29 -6.77 35.63
N LYS A 94 12.52 -6.90 36.94
CA LYS A 94 11.71 -6.19 37.93
C LYS A 94 12.11 -4.72 37.93
N THR A 95 11.13 -3.86 37.86
CA THR A 95 11.31 -2.41 38.00
C THR A 95 10.79 -1.94 39.36
N ALA A 96 11.07 -0.71 39.73
CA ALA A 96 10.56 -0.13 40.97
C ALA A 96 9.02 -0.20 41.06
N ASN A 97 8.33 -0.16 39.91
CA ASN A 97 6.88 -0.05 39.82
C ASN A 97 6.19 -1.25 39.16
N GLY A 98 6.92 -2.35 38.87
CA GLY A 98 6.31 -3.51 38.21
C GLY A 98 7.29 -4.42 37.49
N LEU A 99 6.91 -4.87 36.31
CA LEU A 99 7.63 -5.84 35.51
C LEU A 99 7.91 -5.31 34.09
N GLN A 100 9.08 -5.55 33.58
CA GLN A 100 9.45 -5.29 32.19
C GLN A 100 9.78 -6.61 31.48
N MET A 101 9.22 -6.80 30.31
CA MET A 101 9.56 -7.87 29.37
C MET A 101 10.32 -7.30 28.20
N ILE A 102 11.46 -7.89 27.88
CA ILE A 102 12.34 -7.47 26.79
C ILE A 102 12.46 -8.65 25.83
N ILE A 103 12.18 -8.40 24.56
CA ILE A 103 12.28 -9.37 23.48
C ILE A 103 13.32 -8.87 22.49
N ASP A 104 14.44 -9.58 22.39
CA ASP A 104 15.49 -9.31 21.42
C ASP A 104 15.25 -10.16 20.15
N LEU A 105 15.34 -9.51 18.98
CA LEU A 105 15.09 -10.09 17.68
C LEU A 105 16.39 -10.19 16.86
N LYS A 106 16.51 -11.19 15.99
CA LYS A 106 17.63 -11.30 15.04
C LYS A 106 17.66 -10.15 14.04
N SER A 107 16.49 -9.75 13.56
CA SER A 107 16.28 -8.64 12.62
C SER A 107 15.03 -7.87 13.00
N LYS A 108 14.92 -6.64 12.50
CA LYS A 108 13.68 -5.88 12.61
C LYS A 108 12.57 -6.61 11.86
N THR A 109 11.49 -6.91 12.56
CA THR A 109 10.31 -7.56 11.97
C THR A 109 9.02 -6.93 12.48
N ALA A 110 7.92 -7.18 11.78
CA ALA A 110 6.61 -6.74 12.24
C ALA A 110 6.18 -7.53 13.47
N TYR A 111 5.51 -6.84 14.40
CA TYR A 111 4.91 -7.46 15.56
C TYR A 111 3.55 -6.85 15.86
N LYS A 112 2.73 -7.58 16.59
CA LYS A 112 1.45 -7.12 17.14
C LYS A 112 1.36 -7.50 18.59
N VAL A 113 0.95 -6.56 19.46
CA VAL A 113 0.56 -6.82 20.84
C VAL A 113 -0.95 -6.62 20.94
N ASP A 114 -1.65 -7.59 21.53
CA ASP A 114 -3.09 -7.54 21.68
C ASP A 114 -3.51 -8.29 22.95
N GLN A 115 -4.78 -8.21 23.34
CA GLN A 115 -5.27 -8.76 24.59
C GLN A 115 -6.61 -9.48 24.46
N LEU A 116 -6.87 -10.43 25.36
CA LEU A 116 -8.13 -11.15 25.50
C LEU A 116 -8.60 -11.09 26.94
N GLN A 117 -9.90 -10.90 27.15
CA GLN A 117 -10.47 -10.69 28.50
C GLN A 117 -10.81 -11.99 29.23
N ASN A 118 -11.29 -13.01 28.57
CA ASN A 118 -11.81 -14.24 29.18
C ASN A 118 -11.16 -15.50 28.57
N PRO A 119 -10.14 -16.09 29.21
CA PRO A 119 -9.39 -15.60 30.35
C PRO A 119 -8.47 -14.43 30.00
N ALA A 120 -8.08 -13.63 30.99
CA ALA A 120 -7.24 -12.46 30.79
C ALA A 120 -5.86 -12.84 30.27
N ARG A 121 -5.47 -12.30 29.13
CA ARG A 121 -4.20 -12.56 28.45
C ARG A 121 -3.73 -11.34 27.68
N VAL A 122 -2.42 -11.15 27.66
CA VAL A 122 -1.75 -10.31 26.66
C VAL A 122 -0.93 -11.24 25.78
N PHE A 123 -0.97 -11.06 24.47
CA PHE A 123 -0.16 -11.85 23.56
C PHE A 123 0.64 -10.97 22.59
N ILE A 124 1.80 -11.46 22.25
CA ILE A 124 2.74 -10.82 21.35
C ILE A 124 2.95 -11.76 20.17
N ASP A 125 2.52 -11.34 18.99
CA ASP A 125 2.80 -12.00 17.73
C ASP A 125 3.99 -11.35 17.05
N ILE A 126 5.03 -12.12 16.77
CA ILE A 126 6.24 -11.67 16.09
C ILE A 126 6.30 -12.36 14.74
N SER A 127 6.19 -11.58 13.67
CA SER A 127 6.18 -12.13 12.31
C SER A 127 7.51 -12.74 11.96
N LYS A 128 7.48 -13.88 11.27
CA LYS A 128 8.69 -14.50 10.71
C LYS A 128 8.98 -13.91 9.33
N GLU A 129 10.24 -13.67 9.05
CA GLU A 129 10.66 -13.38 7.68
C GLU A 129 10.58 -14.67 6.87
N SER A 130 9.92 -14.60 5.75
CA SER A 130 9.77 -15.74 4.86
C SER A 130 9.60 -15.31 3.42
N GLU A 131 10.12 -16.13 2.53
CA GLU A 131 9.88 -16.02 1.09
C GLU A 131 9.34 -17.36 0.60
N SER A 132 8.36 -17.31 -0.29
CA SER A 132 7.83 -18.48 -0.95
C SER A 132 7.53 -18.19 -2.42
N PHE A 133 7.71 -19.21 -3.25
CA PHE A 133 7.47 -19.18 -4.68
C PHE A 133 6.57 -20.34 -5.04
N GLU A 134 5.39 -20.05 -5.57
CA GLU A 134 4.49 -21.03 -6.16
C GLU A 134 4.57 -20.85 -7.68
N LYS A 135 5.02 -21.86 -8.42
CA LYS A 135 5.18 -21.82 -9.88
C LYS A 135 4.25 -22.79 -10.54
N ASP A 136 3.65 -22.35 -11.64
CA ASP A 136 2.91 -23.19 -12.58
C ASP A 136 3.20 -22.74 -14.02
N GLU A 137 3.00 -23.64 -14.97
CA GLU A 137 3.18 -23.41 -16.40
C GLU A 137 1.83 -23.66 -17.10
N PRO A 138 0.96 -22.61 -17.20
CA PRO A 138 -0.37 -22.76 -17.82
C PRO A 138 -0.31 -23.16 -19.30
N ALA A 139 0.78 -22.86 -19.99
CA ALA A 139 1.05 -23.29 -21.34
C ALA A 139 2.57 -23.37 -21.57
N PRO A 140 3.08 -24.20 -22.51
CA PRO A 140 4.52 -24.31 -22.80
C PRO A 140 5.16 -22.95 -23.06
N GLY A 141 6.22 -22.62 -22.30
CA GLY A 141 6.92 -21.34 -22.44
C GLY A 141 6.23 -20.13 -21.78
N LEU A 142 5.17 -20.37 -21.01
CA LEU A 142 4.50 -19.35 -20.19
C LEU A 142 4.51 -19.79 -18.74
N VAL A 143 5.42 -19.25 -17.92
CA VAL A 143 5.53 -19.59 -16.50
C VAL A 143 4.96 -18.46 -15.64
N ARG A 144 4.02 -18.83 -14.77
CA ARG A 144 3.46 -17.93 -13.77
C ARG A 144 4.06 -18.25 -12.40
N THR A 145 4.59 -17.22 -11.74
CA THR A 145 5.14 -17.34 -10.40
C THR A 145 4.38 -16.41 -9.46
N LYS A 146 3.83 -16.97 -8.39
CA LYS A 146 3.34 -16.20 -7.25
C LYS A 146 4.45 -16.12 -6.22
N TYR A 147 4.93 -14.91 -5.95
CA TYR A 147 5.94 -14.61 -4.97
C TYR A 147 5.31 -13.99 -3.74
N ILE A 148 5.57 -14.56 -2.58
CA ILE A 148 5.13 -14.02 -1.30
C ILE A 148 6.36 -13.78 -0.45
N ARG A 149 6.53 -12.55 0.02
CA ARG A 149 7.56 -12.17 0.99
C ARG A 149 6.89 -11.57 2.23
N ARG A 150 7.34 -12.00 3.39
CA ARG A 150 7.01 -11.40 4.68
C ARG A 150 8.29 -10.93 5.34
N ASP A 151 8.33 -9.69 5.77
CA ASP A 151 9.46 -9.10 6.47
C ASP A 151 8.98 -8.01 7.45
N GLY A 152 9.93 -7.30 8.08
CA GLY A 152 9.63 -6.20 9.00
C GLY A 152 8.87 -5.01 8.39
N ARG A 153 8.64 -4.99 7.07
CA ARG A 153 7.84 -3.98 6.36
C ARG A 153 6.41 -4.45 6.11
N GLY A 154 6.14 -5.75 6.33
CA GLY A 154 4.83 -6.37 6.10
C GLY A 154 4.87 -7.51 5.09
N MET A 155 3.72 -7.79 4.48
CA MET A 155 3.56 -8.83 3.48
C MET A 155 3.48 -8.22 2.07
N LEU A 156 4.35 -8.69 1.17
CA LEU A 156 4.31 -8.43 -0.26
C LEU A 156 3.82 -9.68 -0.97
N THR A 157 2.85 -9.54 -1.86
CA THR A 157 2.50 -10.57 -2.84
C THR A 157 2.70 -9.98 -4.24
N ALA A 158 3.49 -10.65 -5.06
CA ALA A 158 3.73 -10.29 -6.45
C ALA A 158 3.41 -11.48 -7.36
N TRP A 159 2.90 -11.18 -8.55
CA TRP A 159 2.69 -12.12 -9.63
C TRP A 159 3.65 -11.78 -10.76
N LEU A 160 4.41 -12.78 -11.19
CA LEU A 160 5.37 -12.65 -12.28
C LEU A 160 4.93 -13.58 -13.41
N LEU A 161 5.13 -13.12 -14.64
CA LEU A 161 4.97 -13.90 -15.85
C LEU A 161 6.31 -13.94 -16.58
N ASP A 162 6.86 -15.12 -16.75
CA ASP A 162 7.99 -15.37 -17.64
C ASP A 162 7.44 -15.89 -18.96
N VAL A 163 7.74 -15.20 -20.05
CA VAL A 163 7.15 -15.48 -21.37
C VAL A 163 8.28 -15.74 -22.37
N ASP A 164 8.23 -16.90 -23.01
CA ASP A 164 9.12 -17.21 -24.12
C ASP A 164 8.68 -16.45 -25.39
N LEU A 165 9.43 -15.43 -25.76
CA LEU A 165 9.13 -14.57 -26.91
C LEU A 165 9.37 -15.23 -28.27
N HIS A 166 9.91 -16.47 -28.31
CA HIS A 166 9.93 -17.27 -29.54
C HIS A 166 8.58 -17.95 -29.80
N SER A 167 7.81 -18.17 -28.72
CA SER A 167 6.53 -18.86 -28.78
C SER A 167 5.32 -17.90 -28.66
N TYR A 168 5.52 -16.68 -28.16
CA TYR A 168 4.45 -15.72 -27.89
C TYR A 168 4.79 -14.32 -28.38
N ASP A 169 3.79 -13.64 -28.93
CA ASP A 169 3.86 -12.23 -29.26
C ASP A 169 3.39 -11.37 -28.08
N LEU A 170 4.14 -10.33 -27.77
CA LEU A 170 3.68 -9.26 -26.90
C LEU A 170 2.94 -8.20 -27.71
N ARG A 171 1.72 -7.86 -27.29
CA ARG A 171 0.91 -6.83 -27.94
C ARG A 171 0.31 -5.89 -26.92
N LEU A 172 0.21 -4.62 -27.30
CA LEU A 172 -0.58 -3.64 -26.56
C LEU A 172 -2.05 -3.77 -26.99
N ALA A 173 -2.96 -3.73 -26.01
CA ALA A 173 -4.40 -3.84 -26.21
C ALA A 173 -5.13 -2.71 -25.48
N LEU A 174 -6.22 -2.21 -26.07
CA LEU A 174 -7.10 -1.22 -25.47
C LEU A 174 -8.41 -1.89 -25.00
N GLY A 175 -8.95 -1.41 -23.89
CA GLY A 175 -10.30 -1.78 -23.49
C GLY A 175 -11.32 -1.34 -24.54
N ASN A 176 -12.30 -2.20 -24.86
CA ASN A 176 -13.33 -1.95 -25.88
C ASN A 176 -12.73 -1.49 -27.23
N GLU A 177 -11.47 -1.87 -27.52
CA GLU A 177 -10.73 -1.51 -28.74
C GLU A 177 -10.57 0.01 -28.98
N SER A 178 -10.88 0.85 -28.01
CA SER A 178 -10.98 2.29 -28.19
C SER A 178 -10.79 3.05 -26.88
N ILE A 179 -10.06 4.16 -26.96
CA ILE A 179 -9.86 5.06 -25.80
C ILE A 179 -11.19 5.70 -25.40
N ALA A 180 -11.95 6.23 -26.34
CA ALA A 180 -13.19 6.94 -26.09
C ALA A 180 -14.33 6.04 -25.54
N ALA A 181 -14.22 4.72 -25.70
CA ALA A 181 -15.16 3.77 -25.12
C ALA A 181 -14.92 3.55 -23.61
N GLY A 182 -13.87 4.14 -23.05
CA GLY A 182 -13.60 4.11 -21.62
C GLY A 182 -12.90 2.83 -21.16
N ARG A 183 -13.13 2.50 -19.88
CA ARG A 183 -12.40 1.41 -19.20
C ARG A 183 -13.11 0.08 -19.34
N GLN A 184 -12.31 -0.97 -19.42
CA GLN A 184 -12.74 -2.35 -19.38
C GLN A 184 -11.91 -3.13 -18.35
N ARG A 185 -12.47 -4.20 -17.79
CA ARG A 185 -11.71 -5.10 -16.91
C ARG A 185 -10.64 -5.83 -17.72
N LEU A 186 -9.46 -6.04 -17.11
CA LEU A 186 -8.35 -6.75 -17.75
C LEU A 186 -8.76 -8.14 -18.27
N SER A 187 -9.60 -8.88 -17.52
CA SER A 187 -10.12 -10.17 -17.97
C SER A 187 -10.94 -10.04 -19.26
N GLY A 188 -11.80 -9.01 -19.37
CA GLY A 188 -12.57 -8.77 -20.60
C GLY A 188 -11.65 -8.42 -21.78
N ILE A 189 -10.64 -7.57 -21.57
CA ILE A 189 -9.65 -7.27 -22.62
C ILE A 189 -8.93 -8.57 -23.05
N SER A 190 -8.51 -9.40 -22.07
CA SER A 190 -7.87 -10.68 -22.35
C SER A 190 -8.74 -11.61 -23.19
N ASP A 191 -10.04 -11.68 -22.87
CA ASP A 191 -11.01 -12.50 -23.59
C ASP A 191 -11.22 -11.99 -25.02
N ASP A 192 -11.41 -10.67 -25.21
CA ASP A 192 -11.63 -10.04 -26.54
C ASP A 192 -10.45 -10.29 -27.48
N TYR A 193 -9.22 -10.20 -26.95
CA TYR A 193 -8.01 -10.43 -27.72
C TYR A 193 -7.55 -11.90 -27.73
N ARG A 194 -8.27 -12.82 -27.05
CA ARG A 194 -7.89 -14.23 -26.87
C ARG A 194 -6.46 -14.38 -26.37
N ALA A 195 -6.08 -13.51 -25.42
CA ALA A 195 -4.74 -13.50 -24.88
C ALA A 195 -4.52 -14.66 -23.91
N MET A 196 -3.37 -15.31 -23.99
CA MET A 196 -2.98 -16.36 -23.03
C MET A 196 -2.69 -15.81 -21.65
N ALA A 197 -2.20 -14.58 -21.58
CA ALA A 197 -1.98 -13.83 -20.35
C ALA A 197 -2.06 -12.33 -20.62
N ALA A 198 -2.38 -11.55 -19.62
CA ALA A 198 -2.45 -10.10 -19.71
C ALA A 198 -2.05 -9.42 -18.40
N ILE A 199 -1.42 -8.26 -18.51
CA ILE A 199 -1.12 -7.38 -17.39
C ILE A 199 -1.49 -5.93 -17.73
N ASN A 200 -1.73 -5.10 -16.71
CA ASN A 200 -1.84 -3.65 -16.92
C ASN A 200 -0.48 -3.09 -17.32
N ALA A 201 -0.44 -2.31 -18.38
CA ALA A 201 0.80 -1.74 -18.93
C ALA A 201 0.94 -0.25 -18.61
N ASN A 202 -0.06 0.58 -18.92
CA ASN A 202 -0.01 2.03 -18.76
C ASN A 202 -0.90 2.52 -17.62
N TYR A 203 -0.57 3.68 -17.08
CA TYR A 203 -1.52 4.49 -16.33
C TYR A 203 -2.59 5.06 -17.24
N PHE A 204 -3.79 5.29 -16.73
CA PHE A 204 -4.92 5.83 -17.48
C PHE A 204 -5.84 6.65 -16.57
N ASN A 205 -6.53 7.62 -17.15
CA ASN A 205 -7.54 8.42 -16.51
C ASN A 205 -8.86 7.63 -16.30
N LEU A 206 -9.75 8.16 -15.48
CA LEU A 206 -11.04 7.51 -15.21
C LEU A 206 -11.93 7.40 -16.45
N ASN A 207 -11.73 8.25 -17.45
CA ASN A 207 -12.40 8.21 -18.75
C ASN A 207 -11.80 7.21 -19.75
N GLY A 208 -10.68 6.53 -19.39
CA GLY A 208 -9.99 5.57 -20.26
C GLY A 208 -8.79 6.15 -21.03
N GLU A 209 -8.60 7.46 -21.02
CA GLU A 209 -7.48 8.12 -21.66
C GLU A 209 -6.14 7.68 -21.07
N LEU A 210 -5.17 7.38 -21.94
CA LEU A 210 -3.85 6.90 -21.53
C LEU A 210 -3.00 8.05 -20.95
N ILE A 211 -2.36 7.78 -19.80
CA ILE A 211 -1.38 8.69 -19.19
C ILE A 211 0.02 8.18 -19.54
N GLY A 212 0.40 8.23 -20.80
CA GLY A 212 1.70 7.76 -21.22
C GLY A 212 1.80 7.58 -22.72
N LEU A 213 3.02 7.40 -23.19
CA LEU A 213 3.26 7.09 -24.59
C LEU A 213 2.81 5.66 -24.88
N ALA A 214 1.93 5.51 -25.87
CA ALA A 214 1.56 4.22 -26.41
C ALA A 214 1.66 4.27 -27.94
N ARG A 215 2.06 3.16 -28.52
CA ARG A 215 2.15 3.01 -29.99
C ARG A 215 1.66 1.63 -30.38
N MET A 216 0.67 1.60 -31.26
CA MET A 216 0.04 0.38 -31.77
C MET A 216 0.02 0.43 -33.28
N GLU A 217 0.34 -0.68 -33.94
CA GLU A 217 0.35 -0.78 -35.41
C GLU A 217 1.10 0.37 -36.10
N GLY A 218 2.19 0.82 -35.48
CA GLY A 218 2.99 1.94 -36.02
C GLY A 218 2.40 3.33 -35.76
N GLN A 219 1.21 3.45 -35.17
CA GLN A 219 0.57 4.73 -34.87
C GLN A 219 0.71 5.08 -33.39
N THR A 220 0.87 6.36 -33.09
CA THR A 220 0.81 6.86 -31.72
C THR A 220 -0.64 6.83 -31.24
N VAL A 221 -0.88 6.31 -30.04
CA VAL A 221 -2.21 6.10 -29.45
C VAL A 221 -2.40 6.90 -28.14
N GLY A 222 -1.34 7.43 -27.61
CA GLY A 222 -1.36 8.28 -26.44
C GLY A 222 -0.04 9.03 -26.35
N THR A 223 -0.07 10.19 -25.73
CA THR A 223 1.11 11.04 -25.60
C THR A 223 1.45 11.32 -24.16
N VAL A 224 2.68 11.75 -23.90
CA VAL A 224 3.16 12.08 -22.56
C VAL A 224 3.35 13.58 -22.42
N TYR A 225 2.98 14.14 -21.29
CA TYR A 225 3.31 15.53 -20.94
C TYR A 225 4.79 15.71 -20.58
N TYR A 226 5.48 14.63 -20.21
CA TYR A 226 6.91 14.61 -19.90
C TYR A 226 7.52 13.22 -20.15
N ILE A 227 8.81 13.19 -20.38
CA ILE A 227 9.57 11.97 -20.68
C ILE A 227 9.42 10.96 -19.54
N ARG A 228 9.01 9.73 -19.88
CA ARG A 228 8.87 8.61 -18.96
C ARG A 228 9.58 7.37 -19.48
N THR A 229 9.89 6.46 -18.56
CA THR A 229 10.39 5.13 -18.91
C THR A 229 9.29 4.35 -19.65
N THR A 230 9.65 3.80 -20.80
CA THR A 230 8.75 3.10 -21.73
C THR A 230 9.37 1.77 -22.11
N LEU A 231 8.56 0.72 -22.18
CA LEU A 231 8.94 -0.56 -22.78
C LEU A 231 8.73 -0.48 -24.30
N GLY A 232 9.80 -0.63 -25.06
CA GLY A 232 9.76 -0.74 -26.52
C GLY A 232 9.90 -2.19 -26.96
N ILE A 233 9.01 -2.64 -27.86
CA ILE A 233 9.15 -3.90 -28.60
C ILE A 233 9.69 -3.51 -29.98
N MET A 234 10.91 -3.93 -30.25
CA MET A 234 11.62 -3.57 -31.50
C MET A 234 11.15 -4.46 -32.66
N PRO A 235 11.36 -4.03 -33.93
CA PRO A 235 10.98 -4.85 -35.08
C PRO A 235 11.66 -6.22 -35.16
N ASP A 236 12.82 -6.37 -34.53
CA ASP A 236 13.53 -7.66 -34.40
C ASP A 236 13.06 -8.52 -33.25
N GLY A 237 11.98 -8.11 -32.54
CA GLY A 237 11.44 -8.77 -31.37
C GLY A 237 12.18 -8.46 -30.05
N SER A 238 13.31 -7.73 -30.09
CA SER A 238 14.05 -7.38 -28.89
C SER A 238 13.29 -6.37 -28.04
N LEU A 239 13.46 -6.46 -26.71
CA LEU A 239 12.84 -5.56 -25.76
C LEU A 239 13.84 -4.50 -25.27
N ARG A 240 13.38 -3.26 -25.16
CA ARG A 240 14.17 -2.16 -24.59
C ARG A 240 13.35 -1.37 -23.58
N ILE A 241 13.98 -1.02 -22.46
CA ILE A 241 13.41 -0.11 -21.47
C ILE A 241 14.21 1.19 -21.54
N VAL A 242 13.57 2.24 -22.06
CA VAL A 242 14.23 3.54 -22.32
C VAL A 242 13.30 4.70 -21.96
N PRO A 243 13.84 5.87 -21.60
CA PRO A 243 13.03 7.08 -21.52
C PRO A 243 12.52 7.45 -22.91
N ALA A 244 11.22 7.72 -23.04
CA ALA A 244 10.62 8.13 -24.30
C ALA A 244 9.67 9.32 -24.09
N GLY A 245 9.65 10.21 -25.07
CA GLY A 245 8.77 11.37 -25.14
C GLY A 245 8.08 11.45 -26.49
N TYR A 246 7.23 12.45 -26.63
CA TYR A 246 6.49 12.73 -27.87
C TYR A 246 6.86 14.10 -28.42
N SER A 247 7.00 14.18 -29.71
CA SER A 247 7.08 15.42 -30.49
C SER A 247 6.41 15.19 -31.85
N GLY A 248 5.44 16.01 -32.19
CA GLY A 248 4.70 15.93 -33.42
C GLY A 248 4.43 17.30 -34.03
N GLN A 249 4.34 17.34 -35.36
CA GLN A 249 3.98 18.55 -36.10
C GLN A 249 3.18 18.20 -37.34
N VAL A 250 2.33 19.11 -37.78
CA VAL A 250 1.60 19.05 -39.05
C VAL A 250 1.98 20.26 -39.90
N THR A 251 2.30 20.01 -41.15
CA THR A 251 2.58 21.08 -42.14
C THR A 251 1.44 21.12 -43.17
N ILE A 252 0.77 22.27 -43.29
CA ILE A 252 -0.33 22.50 -44.24
C ILE A 252 0.02 23.76 -45.02
N ASN A 253 0.10 23.65 -46.34
CA ASN A 253 0.42 24.78 -47.25
C ASN A 253 1.69 25.56 -46.84
N GLY A 254 2.72 24.85 -46.35
CA GLY A 254 3.97 25.46 -45.91
C GLY A 254 3.96 26.04 -44.48
N VAL A 255 2.83 26.02 -43.80
CA VAL A 255 2.72 26.40 -42.38
C VAL A 255 2.81 25.18 -41.52
N THR A 256 3.76 25.18 -40.55
CA THR A 256 3.96 24.10 -39.61
C THR A 256 3.38 24.46 -38.24
N VAL A 257 2.56 23.57 -37.71
CA VAL A 257 1.91 23.72 -36.40
C VAL A 257 2.27 22.49 -35.53
N PRO A 258 2.67 22.69 -34.27
CA PRO A 258 2.90 21.55 -33.36
C PRO A 258 1.62 20.83 -33.02
N VAL A 259 1.69 19.50 -32.96
CA VAL A 259 0.62 18.64 -32.42
C VAL A 259 0.79 18.51 -30.93
N ALA A 260 -0.17 19.01 -30.15
CA ALA A 260 -0.11 19.00 -28.70
C ALA A 260 -0.33 17.59 -28.11
N GLY A 261 -1.08 16.75 -28.81
CA GLY A 261 -1.35 15.39 -28.38
C GLY A 261 -1.98 14.52 -29.45
N VAL A 262 -1.95 13.21 -29.24
CA VAL A 262 -2.61 12.22 -30.08
C VAL A 262 -3.55 11.39 -29.21
N ASP A 263 -4.79 11.25 -29.63
CA ASP A 263 -5.84 10.48 -28.96
C ASP A 263 -6.02 10.87 -27.46
N VAL A 264 -5.93 12.16 -27.20
CA VAL A 264 -6.13 12.78 -25.90
C VAL A 264 -7.17 13.90 -25.99
N GLU A 265 -7.73 14.30 -24.86
CA GLU A 265 -8.64 15.43 -24.81
C GLU A 265 -7.98 16.70 -25.40
N ARG A 266 -8.72 17.39 -26.28
CA ARG A 266 -8.22 18.62 -26.91
C ARG A 266 -8.27 19.78 -25.91
N GLY A 267 -7.10 20.32 -25.59
CA GLY A 267 -6.99 21.58 -24.85
C GLY A 267 -7.35 22.81 -25.69
N GLU A 268 -7.65 23.91 -25.03
CA GLU A 268 -7.91 25.18 -25.66
C GLU A 268 -6.73 25.64 -26.54
N ASN A 269 -7.03 26.11 -27.75
CA ASN A 269 -6.03 26.57 -28.76
C ASN A 269 -4.96 25.52 -29.13
N ASN A 270 -5.23 24.24 -28.90
CA ASN A 270 -4.31 23.16 -29.21
C ASN A 270 -4.76 22.39 -30.47
N LEU A 271 -3.76 21.94 -31.26
CA LEU A 271 -3.97 20.97 -32.32
C LEU A 271 -3.80 19.57 -31.74
N THR A 272 -4.89 18.77 -31.74
CA THR A 272 -4.88 17.37 -31.34
C THR A 272 -5.19 16.50 -32.56
N LEU A 273 -4.45 15.40 -32.70
CA LEU A 273 -4.67 14.43 -33.75
C LEU A 273 -5.44 13.24 -33.18
N TYR A 274 -6.48 12.84 -33.88
CA TYR A 274 -7.25 11.64 -33.56
C TYR A 274 -7.10 10.60 -34.66
N ASN A 275 -6.99 9.33 -34.27
CA ASN A 275 -6.91 8.22 -35.19
C ASN A 275 -7.92 7.11 -34.82
N LYS A 276 -7.87 5.97 -35.52
CA LYS A 276 -8.81 4.86 -35.31
C LYS A 276 -8.87 4.31 -33.88
N PHE A 277 -7.81 4.48 -33.10
CA PHE A 277 -7.75 3.98 -31.73
C PHE A 277 -8.46 4.87 -30.71
N TYR A 278 -8.75 6.13 -31.08
CA TYR A 278 -9.56 6.97 -30.20
C TYR A 278 -11.00 6.48 -30.17
N GLY A 279 -11.59 6.18 -31.31
CA GLY A 279 -12.96 5.71 -31.45
C GLY A 279 -13.65 6.22 -32.71
N SER A 280 -14.97 6.03 -32.77
CA SER A 280 -15.80 6.46 -33.90
C SER A 280 -16.14 7.97 -33.88
N SER A 281 -15.86 8.67 -32.79
CA SER A 281 -16.08 10.09 -32.60
C SER A 281 -14.92 10.68 -31.79
N THR A 282 -14.51 11.89 -32.13
CA THR A 282 -13.49 12.66 -31.40
C THR A 282 -14.00 13.18 -30.08
N GLN A 283 -15.32 13.18 -29.86
CA GLN A 283 -16.01 13.71 -28.68
C GLN A 283 -15.61 15.16 -28.33
N THR A 284 -15.17 15.92 -29.33
CA THR A 284 -14.82 17.33 -29.14
C THR A 284 -16.06 18.20 -29.02
N ASN A 285 -15.88 19.39 -28.44
CA ASN A 285 -16.95 20.37 -28.26
C ASN A 285 -17.11 21.29 -29.49
N GLU A 286 -18.16 22.11 -29.50
CA GLU A 286 -18.53 23.04 -30.57
C GLU A 286 -17.54 24.21 -30.81
N TYR A 287 -16.58 24.43 -29.89
CA TYR A 287 -15.61 25.51 -30.01
C TYR A 287 -14.39 25.16 -30.86
N GLY A 288 -14.30 23.89 -31.34
CA GLY A 288 -13.22 23.43 -32.19
C GLY A 288 -13.62 23.31 -33.65
N GLN A 289 -12.63 23.35 -34.53
CA GLN A 289 -12.79 22.96 -35.93
C GLN A 289 -12.14 21.61 -36.15
N GLU A 290 -12.85 20.71 -36.83
CA GLU A 290 -12.33 19.39 -37.18
C GLU A 290 -12.11 19.26 -38.67
N TYR A 291 -11.05 18.58 -39.03
CA TYR A 291 -10.70 18.26 -40.37
C TYR A 291 -10.41 16.77 -40.50
N THR A 292 -11.14 16.10 -41.39
CA THR A 292 -10.83 14.70 -41.72
C THR A 292 -9.74 14.69 -42.79
N VAL A 293 -8.70 13.91 -42.55
CA VAL A 293 -7.58 13.75 -43.50
C VAL A 293 -7.55 12.30 -43.98
N ARG A 294 -7.63 12.12 -45.31
CA ARG A 294 -7.47 10.82 -45.96
C ARG A 294 -6.39 10.93 -47.04
N ASN A 295 -5.41 10.02 -47.03
CA ASN A 295 -4.30 10.00 -47.98
C ASN A 295 -3.61 11.36 -48.11
N GLY A 296 -3.38 12.06 -47.00
CA GLY A 296 -2.72 13.37 -46.95
C GLY A 296 -3.56 14.54 -47.48
N ARG A 297 -4.85 14.38 -47.68
CA ARG A 297 -5.78 15.44 -48.13
C ARG A 297 -6.93 15.61 -47.17
N VAL A 298 -7.30 16.87 -46.95
CA VAL A 298 -8.55 17.22 -46.22
C VAL A 298 -9.74 16.82 -47.08
N VAL A 299 -10.71 16.12 -46.50
CA VAL A 299 -11.92 15.61 -47.17
C VAL A 299 -13.16 16.02 -46.40
#